data_bec9c2c339c4052c3f93c43c868d49dd
#
_entry.id   bec9c2c339c4052c3f93c43c868d49dd
#
_cell.length_a   1.000
_cell.length_b   1.000
_cell.length_c   1.000
_cell.angle_alpha   90.00
_cell.angle_beta   90.00
_cell.angle_gamma   90.00
#
_symmetry.space_group_name_H-M   'P 1'
#
loop_
_entity.id
_entity.type
_entity.pdbx_description
1 polymer ?
#
loop_
_entity_poly.entity_id
_entity_poly.type
_entity_poly.pdbx_seq_one_letter_code
_entity_poly.pdbx_strand_id
1 'polypeptide(L)'
;MSGLLLETQLTPEQTTYAKAVRSSGEALMSLINELLDYSKIEAGKLALEAQPFALTALIEEITELLAPRAQGKQLEIAAYLDERLPTWVTGDAARLRQVLLNLAGNAIKFTSKGGVALIAEPGIWPNEISFQVRDTGIGIAADAQERIFREFEQADDSVARSFGGTGLGLAISDRIVKRMGGRIALQSQPGAGSTFEVSVPLPPALERGEQNSFRGPDLTGQSIMLIAPAGLQAELIERRLQNWGAQTCLVAETEIAAALLPERAWHAVLIDDAIGSEAARRLGEAAHHHTTRLIVLVTPTSRHELAPAAPFNGYLVKPLRAASLAARVSFDLDAGAAFAEHPIPTIAPSIAARAGTGLAILVAEDNDINALLMRSLLTKLGHHPDIAVHGEAALDSWLAARAAGTPYDLILMDVQMPRLDGIAATRRIRAHEASEPGRRTPILALTANALVEDRYACFEAGMDGFLVKPIDRDKLDEALANLAAARQVAA
;
A
#
# COMPACT_ATOMS: atom_id res chain seq x y z
N MET A 1 11.45 -14.64 11.43
CA MET A 1 11.42 -16.03 12.00
C MET A 1 10.00 -16.60 12.02
N SER A 2 9.02 -16.01 12.73
CA SER A 2 7.63 -16.53 12.77
C SER A 2 6.96 -16.63 11.39
N GLY A 3 7.23 -15.71 10.48
CA GLY A 3 6.78 -15.78 9.09
C GLY A 3 7.32 -16.99 8.32
N LEU A 4 8.61 -17.28 8.45
CA LEU A 4 9.22 -18.45 7.83
C LEU A 4 8.70 -19.78 8.41
N LEU A 5 8.43 -19.80 9.73
CA LEU A 5 7.79 -20.97 10.35
C LEU A 5 6.42 -21.24 9.75
N LEU A 6 5.61 -20.20 9.49
CA LEU A 6 4.29 -20.34 8.90
C LEU A 6 4.29 -20.84 7.45
N GLU A 7 5.43 -20.76 6.75
CA GLU A 7 5.60 -21.30 5.40
C GLU A 7 6.11 -22.75 5.36
N THR A 8 6.42 -23.34 6.53
CA THR A 8 6.80 -24.75 6.65
C THR A 8 5.57 -25.62 6.92
N GLN A 9 5.72 -26.94 6.80
CA GLN A 9 4.65 -27.89 7.20
C GLN A 9 4.50 -27.88 8.72
N LEU A 10 3.50 -27.16 9.20
CA LEU A 10 3.14 -27.08 10.60
C LEU A 10 1.84 -27.84 10.87
N THR A 11 1.71 -28.40 12.07
CA THR A 11 0.40 -28.87 12.55
C THR A 11 -0.56 -27.68 12.75
N PRO A 12 -1.89 -27.90 12.76
CA PRO A 12 -2.85 -26.81 13.01
C PRO A 12 -2.59 -26.05 14.31
N GLU A 13 -2.13 -26.75 15.34
CA GLU A 13 -1.77 -26.20 16.65
C GLU A 13 -0.50 -25.32 16.55
N GLN A 14 0.56 -25.83 15.92
CA GLN A 14 1.79 -25.07 15.66
C GLN A 14 1.55 -23.84 14.79
N THR A 15 0.67 -23.94 13.79
CA THR A 15 0.23 -22.81 12.98
C THR A 15 -0.42 -21.72 13.83
N THR A 16 -1.27 -22.12 14.78
CA THR A 16 -1.92 -21.20 15.72
C THR A 16 -0.89 -20.50 16.61
N TYR A 17 0.07 -21.23 17.16
CA TYR A 17 1.13 -20.64 17.98
C TYR A 17 2.04 -19.71 17.18
N ALA A 18 2.45 -20.11 15.99
CA ALA A 18 3.29 -19.27 15.14
C ALA A 18 2.59 -17.96 14.70
N LYS A 19 1.29 -18.02 14.42
CA LYS A 19 0.46 -16.83 14.15
C LYS A 19 0.36 -15.94 15.38
N ALA A 20 0.14 -16.50 16.58
CA ALA A 20 0.07 -15.76 17.82
C ALA A 20 1.40 -15.06 18.14
N VAL A 21 2.54 -15.74 18.01
CA VAL A 21 3.88 -15.16 18.19
C VAL A 21 4.13 -14.01 17.22
N ARG A 22 3.77 -14.19 15.93
CA ARG A 22 3.91 -13.14 14.92
C ARG A 22 3.06 -11.91 15.26
N SER A 23 1.79 -12.12 15.55
CA SER A 23 0.87 -11.03 15.89
C SER A 23 1.30 -10.28 17.15
N SER A 24 1.79 -10.99 18.18
CA SER A 24 2.31 -10.38 19.41
C SER A 24 3.61 -9.58 19.13
N GLY A 25 4.50 -10.10 18.29
CA GLY A 25 5.72 -9.41 17.87
C GLY A 25 5.44 -8.14 17.08
N GLU A 26 4.51 -8.19 16.12
CA GLU A 26 4.06 -7.03 15.34
C GLU A 26 3.42 -5.97 16.25
N ALA A 27 2.58 -6.38 17.20
CA ALA A 27 1.98 -5.47 18.18
C ALA A 27 3.03 -4.81 19.09
N LEU A 28 4.04 -5.56 19.55
CA LEU A 28 5.12 -5.01 20.38
C LEU A 28 5.97 -4.01 19.59
N MET A 29 6.31 -4.30 18.33
CA MET A 29 7.06 -3.38 17.47
C MET A 29 6.27 -2.09 17.19
N SER A 30 4.96 -2.19 16.97
CA SER A 30 4.08 -1.03 16.83
C SER A 30 4.12 -0.15 18.09
N LEU A 31 4.00 -0.77 19.28
CA LEU A 31 4.08 -0.08 20.56
C LEU A 31 5.41 0.65 20.77
N ILE A 32 6.53 -0.02 20.47
CA ILE A 32 7.87 0.58 20.60
C ILE A 32 7.99 1.79 19.66
N ASN A 33 7.55 1.66 18.41
CA ASN A 33 7.60 2.74 17.43
C ASN A 33 6.70 3.93 17.86
N GLU A 34 5.49 3.65 18.35
CA GLU A 34 4.60 4.69 18.89
C GLU A 34 5.22 5.42 20.08
N LEU A 35 5.89 4.70 20.99
CA LEU A 35 6.58 5.30 22.15
C LEU A 35 7.78 6.15 21.71
N LEU A 36 8.57 5.68 20.74
CA LEU A 36 9.70 6.41 20.20
C LEU A 36 9.25 7.68 19.47
N ASP A 37 8.19 7.59 18.64
CA ASP A 37 7.61 8.75 17.97
C ASP A 37 7.07 9.75 19.00
N TYR A 38 6.35 9.28 20.02
CA TYR A 38 5.88 10.12 21.13
C TYR A 38 7.03 10.87 21.80
N SER A 39 8.10 10.16 22.18
CA SER A 39 9.28 10.76 22.84
C SER A 39 9.97 11.80 21.95
N LYS A 40 10.10 11.56 20.64
CA LYS A 40 10.67 12.52 19.68
C LYS A 40 9.80 13.76 19.54
N ILE A 41 8.47 13.60 19.54
CA ILE A 41 7.51 14.72 19.45
C ILE A 41 7.57 15.56 20.72
N GLU A 42 7.56 14.93 21.91
CA GLU A 42 7.63 15.61 23.20
C GLU A 42 8.94 16.40 23.36
N ALA A 43 10.06 15.83 22.93
CA ALA A 43 11.35 16.51 22.93
C ALA A 43 11.46 17.63 21.87
N GLY A 44 10.42 17.88 21.07
CA GLY A 44 10.44 18.86 19.98
C GLY A 44 11.37 18.49 18.82
N LYS A 45 11.89 17.26 18.80
CA LYS A 45 12.89 16.77 17.83
C LYS A 45 12.28 16.15 16.57
N LEU A 46 10.95 16.16 16.42
CA LEU A 46 10.31 15.71 15.18
C LEU A 46 10.62 16.72 14.08
N ALA A 47 11.55 16.42 13.21
CA ALA A 47 11.76 17.14 11.96
C ALA A 47 10.73 16.69 10.94
N LEU A 48 10.08 17.65 10.27
CA LEU A 48 9.18 17.37 9.15
C LEU A 48 9.95 17.50 7.84
N GLU A 49 9.72 16.58 6.93
CA GLU A 49 10.26 16.65 5.58
C GLU A 49 9.26 17.35 4.66
N ALA A 50 9.74 18.32 3.88
CA ALA A 50 8.93 19.01 2.86
C ALA A 50 9.38 18.51 1.48
N GLN A 51 8.83 17.37 1.04
CA GLN A 51 9.16 16.76 -0.24
C GLN A 51 7.94 16.74 -1.15
N PRO A 52 8.12 16.85 -2.48
CA PRO A 52 7.04 16.64 -3.44
C PRO A 52 6.59 15.18 -3.43
N PHE A 53 5.27 14.94 -3.38
CA PHE A 53 4.67 13.62 -3.52
C PHE A 53 3.34 13.65 -4.26
N ALA A 54 2.98 12.52 -4.89
CA ALA A 54 1.71 12.36 -5.58
C ALA A 54 0.59 12.03 -4.58
N LEU A 55 -0.40 12.90 -4.50
CA LEU A 55 -1.50 12.78 -3.54
C LEU A 55 -2.37 11.54 -3.81
N THR A 56 -2.73 11.31 -5.07
CA THR A 56 -3.53 10.15 -5.49
C THR A 56 -2.84 8.84 -5.11
N ALA A 57 -1.55 8.72 -5.41
CA ALA A 57 -0.78 7.51 -5.09
C ALA A 57 -0.78 7.21 -3.58
N LEU A 58 -0.63 8.24 -2.73
CA LEU A 58 -0.66 8.07 -1.28
C LEU A 58 -1.99 7.49 -0.80
N ILE A 59 -3.12 8.04 -1.26
CA ILE A 59 -4.45 7.60 -0.82
C ILE A 59 -4.79 6.21 -1.37
N GLU A 60 -4.48 5.93 -2.63
CA GLU A 60 -4.69 4.62 -3.23
C GLU A 60 -3.86 3.54 -2.51
N GLU A 61 -2.59 3.80 -2.23
CA GLU A 61 -1.71 2.88 -1.50
C GLU A 61 -2.23 2.58 -0.08
N ILE A 62 -2.69 3.60 0.67
CA ILE A 62 -3.28 3.40 2.00
C ILE A 62 -4.53 2.51 1.91
N THR A 63 -5.39 2.80 0.94
CA THR A 63 -6.64 2.06 0.74
C THR A 63 -6.37 0.60 0.36
N GLU A 64 -5.43 0.35 -0.53
CA GLU A 64 -5.03 -1.00 -0.96
C GLU A 64 -4.36 -1.79 0.17
N LEU A 65 -3.51 -1.14 0.98
CA LEU A 65 -2.87 -1.76 2.13
C LEU A 65 -3.90 -2.21 3.19
N LEU A 66 -4.97 -1.45 3.37
CA LEU A 66 -6.01 -1.76 4.35
C LEU A 66 -7.12 -2.67 3.81
N ALA A 67 -7.25 -2.81 2.49
CA ALA A 67 -8.29 -3.60 1.85
C ALA A 67 -8.36 -5.07 2.35
N PRO A 68 -7.25 -5.82 2.50
CA PRO A 68 -7.32 -7.19 3.02
C PRO A 68 -7.88 -7.27 4.44
N ARG A 69 -7.60 -6.27 5.29
CA ARG A 69 -8.12 -6.21 6.67
C ARG A 69 -9.61 -5.89 6.69
N ALA A 70 -10.08 -4.98 5.83
CA ALA A 70 -11.49 -4.66 5.68
C ALA A 70 -12.27 -5.86 5.11
N GLN A 71 -11.76 -6.48 4.03
CA GLN A 71 -12.36 -7.66 3.39
C GLN A 71 -12.43 -8.86 4.35
N GLY A 72 -11.41 -9.08 5.18
CA GLY A 72 -11.42 -10.12 6.21
C GLY A 72 -12.52 -9.94 7.26
N LYS A 73 -13.07 -8.72 7.39
CA LYS A 73 -14.25 -8.40 8.21
C LYS A 73 -15.53 -8.22 7.38
N GLN A 74 -15.49 -8.46 6.09
CA GLN A 74 -16.62 -8.20 5.17
C GLN A 74 -17.06 -6.73 5.14
N LEU A 75 -16.11 -5.80 5.30
CA LEU A 75 -16.34 -4.36 5.23
C LEU A 75 -15.97 -3.84 3.85
N GLU A 76 -16.73 -2.84 3.40
CA GLU A 76 -16.34 -2.02 2.26
C GLU A 76 -15.16 -1.12 2.64
N ILE A 77 -14.25 -0.88 1.69
CA ILE A 77 -13.27 0.18 1.79
C ILE A 77 -13.20 0.92 0.45
N ALA A 78 -13.32 2.23 0.50
CA ALA A 78 -13.34 3.08 -0.69
C ALA A 78 -12.47 4.32 -0.52
N ALA A 79 -11.99 4.86 -1.64
CA ALA A 79 -11.27 6.12 -1.68
C ALA A 79 -11.89 7.08 -2.71
N TYR A 80 -11.94 8.35 -2.33
CA TYR A 80 -12.36 9.42 -3.20
C TYR A 80 -11.38 10.60 -3.09
N LEU A 81 -10.92 11.07 -4.23
CA LEU A 81 -10.17 12.33 -4.34
C LEU A 81 -10.96 13.28 -5.23
N ASP A 82 -11.13 14.50 -4.75
CA ASP A 82 -11.72 15.57 -5.54
C ASP A 82 -10.74 15.99 -6.64
N GLU A 83 -11.21 16.09 -7.87
CA GLU A 83 -10.38 16.37 -9.04
C GLU A 83 -9.86 17.81 -9.10
N ARG A 84 -10.36 18.70 -8.23
CA ARG A 84 -9.84 20.06 -8.06
C ARG A 84 -8.53 20.09 -7.27
N LEU A 85 -8.16 18.98 -6.61
CA LEU A 85 -6.91 18.86 -5.88
C LEU A 85 -5.70 18.79 -6.84
N PRO A 86 -4.57 19.37 -6.45
CA PRO A 86 -3.34 19.23 -7.21
C PRO A 86 -2.85 17.78 -7.18
N THR A 87 -2.35 17.28 -8.31
CA THR A 87 -1.81 15.92 -8.41
C THR A 87 -0.57 15.75 -7.54
N TRP A 88 0.28 16.77 -7.49
CA TRP A 88 1.50 16.82 -6.70
C TRP A 88 1.42 17.93 -5.65
N VAL A 89 1.78 17.58 -4.43
CA VAL A 89 1.83 18.50 -3.29
C VAL A 89 3.16 18.39 -2.56
N THR A 90 3.54 19.45 -1.86
CA THR A 90 4.76 19.49 -1.04
C THR A 90 4.38 19.26 0.42
N GLY A 91 5.03 18.31 1.09
CA GLY A 91 4.79 18.01 2.50
C GLY A 91 5.49 16.74 2.96
N ASP A 92 5.16 16.29 4.15
CA ASP A 92 5.67 15.03 4.72
C ASP A 92 4.70 13.88 4.45
N ALA A 93 4.93 13.17 3.34
CA ALA A 93 4.11 12.03 2.93
C ALA A 93 4.14 10.88 3.96
N ALA A 94 5.28 10.66 4.63
CA ALA A 94 5.43 9.58 5.60
C ALA A 94 4.59 9.84 6.86
N ARG A 95 4.60 11.06 7.36
CA ARG A 95 3.80 11.45 8.52
C ARG A 95 2.32 11.53 8.21
N LEU A 96 1.94 12.04 7.04
CA LEU A 96 0.55 12.02 6.59
C LEU A 96 0.04 10.59 6.44
N ARG A 97 0.83 9.69 5.84
CA ARG A 97 0.52 8.25 5.75
C ARG A 97 0.31 7.64 7.13
N GLN A 98 1.18 7.92 8.08
CA GLN A 98 1.10 7.43 9.46
C GLN A 98 -0.23 7.84 10.12
N VAL A 99 -0.61 9.11 9.99
CA VAL A 99 -1.89 9.63 10.51
C VAL A 99 -3.08 8.92 9.86
N LEU A 100 -3.12 8.88 8.52
CA LEU A 100 -4.26 8.29 7.80
C LEU A 100 -4.37 6.77 8.03
N LEU A 101 -3.25 6.04 8.10
CA LEU A 101 -3.25 4.61 8.45
C LEU A 101 -3.77 4.36 9.87
N ASN A 102 -3.39 5.20 10.84
CA ASN A 102 -3.91 5.08 12.20
C ASN A 102 -5.43 5.33 12.25
N LEU A 103 -5.91 6.40 11.61
CA LEU A 103 -7.34 6.73 11.60
C LEU A 103 -8.16 5.66 10.85
N ALA A 104 -7.74 5.26 9.65
CA ALA A 104 -8.45 4.24 8.86
C ALA A 104 -8.33 2.83 9.48
N GLY A 105 -7.22 2.52 10.12
CA GLY A 105 -7.06 1.29 10.90
C GLY A 105 -8.02 1.23 12.08
N ASN A 106 -8.21 2.34 12.80
CA ASN A 106 -9.22 2.46 13.86
C ASN A 106 -10.65 2.37 13.30
N ALA A 107 -10.94 3.01 12.18
CA ALA A 107 -12.22 2.90 11.50
C ALA A 107 -12.58 1.43 11.18
N ILE A 108 -11.66 0.67 10.57
CA ILE A 108 -11.85 -0.76 10.31
C ILE A 108 -11.97 -1.57 11.61
N LYS A 109 -11.22 -1.19 12.65
CA LYS A 109 -11.24 -1.89 13.94
C LYS A 109 -12.61 -1.80 14.61
N PHE A 110 -13.23 -0.60 14.63
CA PHE A 110 -14.47 -0.31 15.32
C PHE A 110 -15.73 -0.42 14.45
N THR A 111 -15.59 -0.78 13.19
CA THR A 111 -16.70 -1.11 12.31
C THR A 111 -16.89 -2.61 12.25
N SER A 112 -18.12 -3.08 12.42
CA SER A 112 -18.50 -4.49 12.32
C SER A 112 -19.33 -4.81 11.08
N LYS A 113 -20.04 -3.82 10.52
CA LYS A 113 -20.84 -3.93 9.28
C LYS A 113 -20.81 -2.59 8.55
N GLY A 114 -20.91 -2.62 7.23
CA GLY A 114 -20.87 -1.43 6.38
C GLY A 114 -19.46 -1.18 5.83
N GLY A 115 -18.89 0.01 6.01
CA GLY A 115 -17.63 0.33 5.35
C GLY A 115 -16.84 1.47 5.97
N VAL A 116 -15.68 1.70 5.36
CA VAL A 116 -14.75 2.80 5.65
C VAL A 116 -14.42 3.52 4.36
N ALA A 117 -14.40 4.85 4.39
CA ALA A 117 -14.05 5.67 3.25
C ALA A 117 -12.92 6.66 3.61
N LEU A 118 -11.94 6.77 2.70
CA LEU A 118 -10.94 7.84 2.70
C LEU A 118 -11.33 8.85 1.64
N ILE A 119 -11.60 10.10 2.04
CA ILE A 119 -12.04 11.17 1.16
C ILE A 119 -11.04 12.31 1.28
N ALA A 120 -10.53 12.81 0.14
CA ALA A 120 -9.67 13.99 0.09
C ALA A 120 -10.36 15.09 -0.73
N GLU A 121 -10.47 16.27 -0.14
CA GLU A 121 -11.16 17.44 -0.72
C GLU A 121 -10.37 18.72 -0.45
N PRO A 122 -10.57 19.78 -1.25
CA PRO A 122 -10.02 21.10 -0.92
C PRO A 122 -10.51 21.54 0.47
N GLY A 123 -9.57 22.02 1.29
CA GLY A 123 -9.89 22.57 2.59
C GLY A 123 -10.51 23.98 2.50
N ILE A 124 -10.74 24.59 3.67
CA ILE A 124 -11.33 25.93 3.75
C ILE A 124 -10.32 27.01 3.36
N TRP A 125 -9.04 26.80 3.68
CA TRP A 125 -7.99 27.77 3.43
C TRP A 125 -7.24 27.48 2.13
N PRO A 126 -6.63 28.47 1.48
CA PRO A 126 -5.79 28.25 0.30
C PRO A 126 -4.66 27.22 0.59
N ASN A 127 -4.47 26.29 -0.33
CA ASN A 127 -3.50 25.19 -0.21
C ASN A 127 -3.76 24.23 0.96
N GLU A 128 -4.91 24.28 1.60
CA GLU A 128 -5.32 23.31 2.60
C GLU A 128 -6.03 22.14 1.92
N ILE A 129 -5.70 20.93 2.35
CA ILE A 129 -6.40 19.72 1.94
C ILE A 129 -7.04 19.10 3.18
N SER A 130 -8.33 18.76 3.07
CA SER A 130 -9.08 18.02 4.07
C SER A 130 -9.12 16.55 3.70
N PHE A 131 -8.65 15.70 4.60
CA PHE A 131 -8.75 14.25 4.51
C PHE A 131 -9.77 13.75 5.53
N GLN A 132 -10.84 13.15 5.04
CA GLN A 132 -11.88 12.58 5.90
C GLN A 132 -11.73 11.05 5.92
N VAL A 133 -11.66 10.49 7.10
CA VAL A 133 -11.80 9.05 7.35
C VAL A 133 -13.18 8.83 7.94
N ARG A 134 -14.10 8.34 7.12
CA ARG A 134 -15.50 8.09 7.50
C ARG A 134 -15.72 6.60 7.71
N ASP A 135 -16.35 6.23 8.81
CA ASP A 135 -16.76 4.87 9.12
C ASP A 135 -18.24 4.78 9.46
N THR A 136 -18.83 3.60 9.30
CA THR A 136 -20.19 3.28 9.69
C THR A 136 -20.23 2.43 10.98
N GLY A 137 -19.25 2.62 11.86
CA GLY A 137 -19.06 1.82 13.06
C GLY A 137 -19.95 2.21 14.23
N ILE A 138 -19.50 1.83 15.42
CA ILE A 138 -20.25 2.05 16.66
C ILE A 138 -20.44 3.53 17.03
N GLY A 139 -19.65 4.43 16.45
CA GLY A 139 -19.62 5.84 16.83
C GLY A 139 -19.01 6.08 18.21
N ILE A 140 -18.93 7.35 18.62
CA ILE A 140 -18.26 7.81 19.83
C ILE A 140 -19.22 8.74 20.59
N ALA A 141 -19.45 8.43 21.86
CA ALA A 141 -20.29 9.24 22.73
C ALA A 141 -19.68 10.64 22.96
N ALA A 142 -20.52 11.67 23.10
CA ALA A 142 -20.09 13.07 23.15
C ALA A 142 -19.09 13.35 24.28
N ASP A 143 -19.26 12.71 25.43
CA ASP A 143 -18.37 12.83 26.60
C ASP A 143 -17.00 12.18 26.40
N ALA A 144 -16.91 11.24 25.45
CA ALA A 144 -15.65 10.56 25.10
C ALA A 144 -14.87 11.26 23.98
N GLN A 145 -15.51 12.10 23.15
CA GLN A 145 -14.90 12.68 21.95
C GLN A 145 -13.66 13.55 22.22
N GLU A 146 -13.64 14.28 23.33
CA GLU A 146 -12.44 15.03 23.72
C GLU A 146 -11.39 14.12 24.38
N ARG A 147 -11.83 13.09 25.11
CA ARG A 147 -10.96 12.20 25.87
C ARG A 147 -10.12 11.29 24.99
N ILE A 148 -10.63 10.83 23.85
CA ILE A 148 -9.92 9.92 22.95
C ILE A 148 -8.63 10.50 22.34
N PHE A 149 -8.45 11.83 22.38
CA PHE A 149 -7.22 12.50 21.96
C PHE A 149 -6.21 12.67 23.10
N ARG A 150 -6.58 12.32 24.35
CA ARG A 150 -5.66 12.32 25.48
C ARG A 150 -4.81 11.07 25.50
N GLU A 151 -3.62 11.20 26.00
CA GLU A 151 -2.64 10.14 26.08
C GLU A 151 -3.11 9.05 27.05
N PHE A 152 -2.97 7.78 26.63
CA PHE A 152 -3.34 6.60 27.43
C PHE A 152 -4.82 6.51 27.81
N GLU A 153 -5.68 7.41 27.34
CA GLU A 153 -7.12 7.33 27.55
C GLU A 153 -7.79 6.49 26.43
N GLN A 154 -8.82 5.74 26.83
CA GLN A 154 -9.66 4.95 25.94
C GLN A 154 -11.13 5.28 26.23
N ALA A 155 -11.98 5.21 25.21
CA ALA A 155 -13.38 5.63 25.30
C ALA A 155 -14.17 4.85 26.35
N ASP A 156 -13.86 3.54 26.56
CA ASP A 156 -14.57 2.69 27.50
C ASP A 156 -13.74 1.44 27.87
N ASP A 157 -13.71 1.06 29.16
CA ASP A 157 -13.02 -0.13 29.68
C ASP A 157 -13.57 -1.46 29.13
N SER A 158 -14.82 -1.46 28.67
CA SER A 158 -15.46 -2.63 28.07
C SER A 158 -14.98 -2.88 26.63
N VAL A 159 -14.78 -1.81 25.87
CA VAL A 159 -14.27 -1.81 24.51
C VAL A 159 -12.76 -2.10 24.52
N ALA A 160 -12.03 -1.64 25.53
CA ALA A 160 -10.62 -1.91 25.73
C ALA A 160 -10.31 -3.40 25.83
N ARG A 161 -11.16 -4.18 26.52
CA ARG A 161 -11.00 -5.63 26.67
C ARG A 161 -11.27 -6.41 25.38
N SER A 162 -12.12 -5.89 24.50
CA SER A 162 -12.51 -6.58 23.27
C SER A 162 -11.62 -6.28 22.08
N PHE A 163 -11.05 -5.07 22.02
CA PHE A 163 -10.34 -4.60 20.81
C PHE A 163 -8.88 -4.19 21.04
N GLY A 164 -8.41 -4.05 22.29
CA GLY A 164 -7.03 -3.69 22.63
C GLY A 164 -6.56 -2.35 22.02
N GLY A 165 -5.50 -1.76 22.52
CA GLY A 165 -4.89 -0.56 21.97
C GLY A 165 -4.05 0.14 23.02
N THR A 166 -3.13 1.02 22.59
CA THR A 166 -2.19 1.76 23.45
C THR A 166 -2.80 3.01 24.05
N GLY A 167 -3.84 3.56 23.39
CA GLY A 167 -4.36 4.90 23.69
C GLY A 167 -3.43 6.04 23.23
N LEU A 168 -2.35 5.73 22.49
CA LEU A 168 -1.41 6.73 21.99
C LEU A 168 -1.66 7.17 20.56
N GLY A 169 -2.24 6.31 19.72
CA GLY A 169 -2.33 6.54 18.28
C GLY A 169 -3.01 7.85 17.90
N LEU A 170 -4.17 8.18 18.48
CA LEU A 170 -4.89 9.42 18.21
C LEU A 170 -4.16 10.65 18.75
N ALA A 171 -3.56 10.56 19.93
CA ALA A 171 -2.76 11.64 20.51
C ALA A 171 -1.52 11.95 19.66
N ILE A 172 -0.83 10.91 19.16
CA ILE A 172 0.30 11.05 18.23
C ILE A 172 -0.17 11.67 16.90
N SER A 173 -1.28 11.21 16.35
CA SER A 173 -1.83 11.75 15.11
C SER A 173 -2.17 13.24 15.23
N ASP A 174 -2.80 13.66 16.32
CA ASP A 174 -3.12 15.06 16.60
C ASP A 174 -1.86 15.92 16.69
N ARG A 175 -0.84 15.44 17.39
CA ARG A 175 0.45 16.15 17.50
C ARG A 175 1.18 16.25 16.16
N ILE A 176 1.20 15.19 15.35
CA ILE A 176 1.79 15.20 14.00
C ILE A 176 1.08 16.23 13.14
N VAL A 177 -0.25 16.21 13.10
CA VAL A 177 -1.06 17.13 12.30
C VAL A 177 -0.87 18.58 12.74
N LYS A 178 -0.86 18.87 14.04
CA LYS A 178 -0.52 20.19 14.58
C LYS A 178 0.88 20.65 14.17
N ARG A 179 1.86 19.75 14.20
CA ARG A 179 3.23 20.06 13.76
C ARG A 179 3.29 20.36 12.26
N MET A 180 2.44 19.69 11.45
CA MET A 180 2.26 20.00 10.02
C MET A 180 1.49 21.31 9.76
N GLY A 181 1.10 22.04 10.81
CA GLY A 181 0.31 23.28 10.68
C GLY A 181 -1.17 23.06 10.46
N GLY A 182 -1.65 21.85 10.68
CA GLY A 182 -3.03 21.43 10.48
C GLY A 182 -3.84 21.25 11.77
N ARG A 183 -4.99 20.61 11.62
CA ARG A 183 -5.92 20.27 12.72
C ARG A 183 -6.65 18.97 12.45
N ILE A 184 -7.11 18.29 13.51
CA ILE A 184 -8.03 17.16 13.43
C ILE A 184 -9.36 17.60 14.04
N ALA A 185 -10.46 17.31 13.33
CA ALA A 185 -11.82 17.45 13.80
C ALA A 185 -12.51 16.08 13.82
N LEU A 186 -13.53 15.94 14.67
CA LEU A 186 -14.31 14.72 14.81
C LEU A 186 -15.80 15.04 14.77
N GLN A 187 -16.52 14.30 13.94
CA GLN A 187 -17.98 14.25 13.95
C GLN A 187 -18.39 12.80 14.18
N SER A 188 -19.11 12.53 15.26
CA SER A 188 -19.50 11.16 15.59
C SER A 188 -20.79 11.14 16.41
N GLN A 189 -21.59 10.09 16.16
CA GLN A 189 -22.78 9.80 16.94
C GLN A 189 -22.82 8.29 17.24
N PRO A 190 -23.16 7.86 18.47
CA PRO A 190 -23.32 6.46 18.80
C PRO A 190 -24.28 5.75 17.83
N GLY A 191 -23.84 4.65 17.24
CA GLY A 191 -24.60 3.85 16.29
C GLY A 191 -24.65 4.37 14.85
N ALA A 192 -24.10 5.57 14.56
CA ALA A 192 -24.10 6.17 13.22
C ALA A 192 -22.69 6.24 12.59
N GLY A 193 -21.66 5.81 13.31
CA GLY A 193 -20.28 5.87 12.88
C GLY A 193 -19.57 7.17 13.23
N SER A 194 -18.38 7.35 12.66
CA SER A 194 -17.53 8.52 12.92
C SER A 194 -16.93 9.06 11.61
N THR A 195 -16.63 10.35 11.62
CA THR A 195 -15.84 11.02 10.59
C THR A 195 -14.72 11.79 11.26
N PHE A 196 -13.50 11.33 11.06
CA PHE A 196 -12.30 12.07 11.43
C PHE A 196 -11.85 12.92 10.25
N GLU A 197 -11.73 14.22 10.44
CA GLU A 197 -11.28 15.15 9.42
C GLU A 197 -9.90 15.70 9.78
N VAL A 198 -8.92 15.46 8.93
CA VAL A 198 -7.55 15.96 9.04
C VAL A 198 -7.36 17.06 8.00
N SER A 199 -7.22 18.30 8.42
CA SER A 199 -6.93 19.43 7.52
C SER A 199 -5.48 19.84 7.66
N VAL A 200 -4.72 19.83 6.57
CA VAL A 200 -3.28 20.19 6.55
C VAL A 200 -2.96 21.10 5.36
N PRO A 201 -2.05 22.07 5.52
CA PRO A 201 -1.53 22.86 4.41
C PRO A 201 -0.57 22.03 3.58
N LEU A 202 -0.92 21.79 2.31
CA LEU A 202 -0.14 21.04 1.34
C LEU A 202 -0.10 21.85 0.03
N PRO A 203 0.84 22.78 -0.12
CA PRO A 203 0.92 23.58 -1.31
C PRO A 203 1.23 22.73 -2.56
N PRO A 204 0.70 23.11 -3.74
CA PRO A 204 1.01 22.46 -4.99
C PRO A 204 2.52 22.42 -5.23
N ALA A 205 3.01 21.28 -5.70
CA ALA A 205 4.41 21.12 -6.11
C ALA A 205 4.52 21.08 -7.63
N LEU A 206 5.68 21.47 -8.14
CA LEU A 206 6.00 21.29 -9.56
C LEU A 206 6.16 19.79 -9.84
N GLU A 207 5.50 19.31 -10.87
CA GLU A 207 5.62 17.94 -11.34
C GLU A 207 7.08 17.63 -11.71
N ARG A 208 7.65 16.57 -11.13
CA ARG A 208 8.93 16.02 -11.56
C ARG A 208 8.68 14.91 -12.58
N GLY A 209 8.65 15.30 -13.86
CA GLY A 209 8.50 14.38 -14.99
C GLY A 209 7.13 14.47 -15.66
N GLU A 210 7.08 14.09 -16.94
CA GLU A 210 5.87 14.01 -17.79
C GLU A 210 4.96 12.81 -17.39
N GLN A 211 4.64 12.64 -16.10
CA GLN A 211 3.57 11.71 -15.77
C GLN A 211 2.24 12.42 -15.99
N ASN A 212 1.50 11.95 -17.00
CA ASN A 212 0.16 12.41 -17.31
C ASN A 212 -0.68 12.47 -16.03
N SER A 213 -1.00 13.68 -15.57
CA SER A 213 -1.95 13.87 -14.49
C SER A 213 -3.27 13.25 -14.93
N PHE A 214 -3.78 12.29 -14.17
CA PHE A 214 -5.08 11.71 -14.46
C PHE A 214 -6.14 12.83 -14.45
N ARG A 215 -6.86 12.95 -15.55
CA ARG A 215 -8.08 13.77 -15.65
C ARG A 215 -9.25 12.85 -15.88
N GLY A 216 -10.33 13.06 -15.13
CA GLY A 216 -11.58 12.35 -15.35
C GLY A 216 -12.08 12.53 -16.77
N PRO A 217 -12.74 11.53 -17.37
CA PRO A 217 -13.35 11.65 -18.68
C PRO A 217 -14.54 12.61 -18.64
N ASP A 218 -14.86 13.24 -19.76
CA ASP A 218 -16.12 13.97 -19.90
C ASP A 218 -17.24 12.97 -20.26
N LEU A 219 -18.13 12.73 -19.31
CA LEU A 219 -19.28 11.86 -19.44
C LEU A 219 -20.60 12.64 -19.62
N THR A 220 -20.52 13.90 -20.04
CA THR A 220 -21.70 14.75 -20.25
C THR A 220 -22.67 14.11 -21.23
N GLY A 221 -23.94 14.00 -20.83
CA GLY A 221 -24.98 13.35 -21.63
C GLY A 221 -25.00 11.82 -21.57
N GLN A 222 -24.06 11.17 -20.90
CA GLN A 222 -24.05 9.72 -20.72
C GLN A 222 -24.88 9.31 -19.51
N SER A 223 -25.66 8.26 -19.66
CA SER A 223 -26.50 7.70 -18.60
C SER A 223 -25.87 6.41 -18.09
N ILE A 224 -25.56 6.36 -16.80
CA ILE A 224 -24.90 5.22 -16.17
C ILE A 224 -25.75 4.70 -15.03
N MET A 225 -26.06 3.39 -15.04
CA MET A 225 -26.71 2.73 -13.92
C MET A 225 -25.66 2.05 -13.06
N LEU A 226 -25.73 2.27 -11.74
CA LEU A 226 -24.94 1.57 -10.75
C LEU A 226 -25.87 0.73 -9.88
N ILE A 227 -25.73 -0.59 -9.94
CA ILE A 227 -26.50 -1.55 -9.15
C ILE A 227 -25.57 -2.08 -8.06
N ALA A 228 -25.76 -1.59 -6.83
CA ALA A 228 -24.90 -1.90 -5.69
C ALA A 228 -25.70 -1.77 -4.39
N PRO A 229 -25.36 -2.52 -3.33
CA PRO A 229 -25.93 -2.25 -2.00
C PRO A 229 -25.72 -0.80 -1.59
N ALA A 230 -26.67 -0.25 -0.82
CA ALA A 230 -26.48 1.08 -0.25
C ALA A 230 -25.28 1.09 0.71
N GLY A 231 -24.29 1.92 0.44
CA GLY A 231 -23.06 1.96 1.22
C GLY A 231 -22.10 3.05 0.76
N LEU A 232 -21.02 3.25 1.51
CA LEU A 232 -20.03 4.30 1.25
C LEU A 232 -19.38 4.17 -0.13
N GLN A 233 -19.12 2.95 -0.57
CA GLN A 233 -18.50 2.69 -1.87
C GLN A 233 -19.43 3.11 -3.02
N ALA A 234 -20.69 2.74 -2.97
CA ALA A 234 -21.68 3.08 -4.00
C ALA A 234 -21.87 4.61 -4.09
N GLU A 235 -22.00 5.29 -2.93
CA GLU A 235 -22.09 6.76 -2.87
C GLU A 235 -20.89 7.45 -3.53
N LEU A 236 -19.68 6.98 -3.26
CA LEU A 236 -18.46 7.60 -3.79
C LEU A 236 -18.24 7.30 -5.28
N ILE A 237 -18.65 6.13 -5.76
CA ILE A 237 -18.64 5.81 -7.21
C ILE A 237 -19.64 6.73 -7.93
N GLU A 238 -20.87 6.81 -7.44
CA GLU A 238 -21.89 7.68 -8.00
C GLU A 238 -21.45 9.13 -8.05
N ARG A 239 -20.95 9.66 -6.93
CA ARG A 239 -20.41 11.02 -6.83
C ARG A 239 -19.31 11.28 -7.86
N ARG A 240 -18.41 10.33 -8.06
CA ARG A 240 -17.33 10.45 -9.05
C ARG A 240 -17.86 10.50 -10.48
N LEU A 241 -18.80 9.63 -10.83
CA LEU A 241 -19.43 9.60 -12.15
C LEU A 241 -20.20 10.90 -12.43
N GLN A 242 -20.89 11.43 -11.42
CA GLN A 242 -21.59 12.72 -11.52
C GLN A 242 -20.60 13.89 -11.71
N ASN A 243 -19.46 13.88 -11.02
CA ASN A 243 -18.43 14.89 -11.22
C ASN A 243 -17.81 14.84 -12.62
N TRP A 244 -17.81 13.69 -13.26
CA TRP A 244 -17.43 13.52 -14.67
C TRP A 244 -18.55 13.90 -15.65
N GLY A 245 -19.69 14.35 -15.17
CA GLY A 245 -20.82 14.82 -15.98
C GLY A 245 -21.85 13.74 -16.34
N ALA A 246 -21.73 12.52 -15.83
CA ALA A 246 -22.69 11.45 -16.09
C ALA A 246 -24.02 11.69 -15.37
N GLN A 247 -25.11 11.28 -16.03
CA GLN A 247 -26.40 11.10 -15.38
C GLN A 247 -26.45 9.71 -14.74
N THR A 248 -26.36 9.66 -13.42
CA THR A 248 -26.28 8.40 -12.68
C THR A 248 -27.64 7.95 -12.16
N CYS A 249 -27.82 6.63 -12.05
CA CYS A 249 -28.94 5.99 -11.40
C CYS A 249 -28.39 4.91 -10.45
N LEU A 250 -28.33 5.20 -9.15
CA LEU A 250 -27.93 4.23 -8.14
C LEU A 250 -29.14 3.42 -7.67
N VAL A 251 -29.08 2.11 -7.78
CA VAL A 251 -30.16 1.18 -7.43
C VAL A 251 -29.62 0.09 -6.51
N ALA A 252 -30.17 -0.01 -5.30
CA ALA A 252 -29.78 -1.02 -4.34
C ALA A 252 -30.59 -2.33 -4.44
N GLU A 253 -31.83 -2.25 -4.93
CA GLU A 253 -32.74 -3.40 -5.01
C GLU A 253 -32.72 -4.03 -6.40
N THR A 254 -32.49 -5.34 -6.46
CA THR A 254 -32.35 -6.10 -7.71
C THR A 254 -33.63 -6.11 -8.56
N GLU A 255 -34.80 -6.12 -7.94
CA GLU A 255 -36.10 -6.07 -8.62
C GLU A 255 -36.36 -4.72 -9.28
N ILE A 256 -35.99 -3.63 -8.60
CA ILE A 256 -36.09 -2.27 -9.14
C ILE A 256 -35.12 -2.11 -10.30
N ALA A 257 -33.89 -2.60 -10.14
CA ALA A 257 -32.91 -2.56 -11.21
C ALA A 257 -33.40 -3.29 -12.47
N ALA A 258 -33.94 -4.50 -12.31
CA ALA A 258 -34.52 -5.29 -13.43
C ALA A 258 -35.68 -4.58 -14.14
N ALA A 259 -36.50 -3.84 -13.40
CA ALA A 259 -37.61 -3.08 -13.98
C ALA A 259 -37.12 -1.80 -14.71
N LEU A 260 -36.07 -1.15 -14.24
CA LEU A 260 -35.53 0.09 -14.82
C LEU A 260 -34.61 -0.16 -16.04
N LEU A 261 -33.96 -1.32 -16.12
CA LEU A 261 -33.05 -1.65 -17.23
C LEU A 261 -33.68 -1.43 -18.62
N PRO A 262 -34.90 -1.92 -18.91
CA PRO A 262 -35.52 -1.78 -20.24
C PRO A 262 -36.08 -0.40 -20.52
N GLU A 263 -36.24 0.48 -19.55
CA GLU A 263 -36.89 1.80 -19.70
C GLU A 263 -36.11 2.77 -20.60
N ARG A 264 -34.80 2.52 -20.76
CA ARG A 264 -33.92 3.34 -21.61
C ARG A 264 -32.63 2.60 -21.99
N ALA A 265 -31.94 3.08 -23.02
CA ALA A 265 -30.58 2.66 -23.31
C ALA A 265 -29.61 3.28 -22.32
N TRP A 266 -28.75 2.47 -21.73
CA TRP A 266 -27.70 2.89 -20.78
C TRP A 266 -26.34 2.90 -21.50
N HIS A 267 -25.54 3.93 -21.29
CA HIS A 267 -24.18 3.98 -21.80
C HIS A 267 -23.27 2.98 -21.11
N ALA A 268 -23.45 2.82 -19.79
CA ALA A 268 -22.82 1.78 -19.01
C ALA A 268 -23.73 1.30 -17.88
N VAL A 269 -23.60 0.03 -17.54
CA VAL A 269 -24.23 -0.57 -16.35
C VAL A 269 -23.13 -1.21 -15.53
N LEU A 270 -22.98 -0.74 -14.29
CA LEU A 270 -22.04 -1.27 -13.31
C LEU A 270 -22.82 -2.10 -12.30
N ILE A 271 -22.41 -3.34 -12.08
CA ILE A 271 -23.08 -4.27 -11.15
C ILE A 271 -22.08 -4.70 -10.08
N ASP A 272 -22.39 -4.42 -8.82
CA ASP A 272 -21.55 -4.84 -7.69
C ASP A 272 -21.82 -6.31 -7.33
N ASP A 273 -20.77 -7.13 -7.19
CA ASP A 273 -20.87 -8.54 -6.79
C ASP A 273 -21.42 -8.74 -5.37
N ALA A 274 -21.43 -7.71 -4.55
CA ALA A 274 -21.98 -7.72 -3.19
C ALA A 274 -23.53 -7.96 -3.17
N ILE A 275 -24.23 -7.76 -4.31
CA ILE A 275 -25.65 -8.16 -4.43
C ILE A 275 -25.83 -9.68 -4.54
N GLY A 276 -24.74 -10.44 -4.63
CA GLY A 276 -24.68 -11.88 -4.84
C GLY A 276 -24.42 -12.28 -6.30
N SER A 277 -23.54 -13.26 -6.50
CA SER A 277 -23.07 -13.69 -7.84
C SER A 277 -24.19 -14.11 -8.78
N GLU A 278 -25.21 -14.79 -8.29
CA GLU A 278 -26.37 -15.23 -9.11
C GLU A 278 -27.25 -14.05 -9.50
N ALA A 279 -27.52 -13.12 -8.59
CA ALA A 279 -28.28 -11.90 -8.88
C ALA A 279 -27.52 -11.02 -9.87
N ALA A 280 -26.20 -10.86 -9.71
CA ALA A 280 -25.35 -10.12 -10.63
C ALA A 280 -25.39 -10.70 -12.04
N ARG A 281 -25.31 -12.03 -12.18
CA ARG A 281 -25.39 -12.70 -13.51
C ARG A 281 -26.76 -12.50 -14.15
N ARG A 282 -27.85 -12.73 -13.42
CA ARG A 282 -29.21 -12.55 -13.91
C ARG A 282 -29.49 -11.12 -14.39
N LEU A 283 -29.05 -10.11 -13.61
CA LEU A 283 -29.16 -8.70 -13.99
C LEU A 283 -28.27 -8.37 -15.18
N GLY A 284 -27.09 -8.97 -15.25
CA GLY A 284 -26.19 -8.84 -16.38
C GLY A 284 -26.80 -9.36 -17.67
N GLU A 285 -27.47 -10.52 -17.65
CA GLU A 285 -28.19 -11.07 -18.80
C GLU A 285 -29.34 -10.14 -19.22
N ALA A 286 -30.09 -9.59 -18.26
CA ALA A 286 -31.15 -8.62 -18.56
C ALA A 286 -30.57 -7.31 -19.13
N ALA A 287 -29.44 -6.85 -18.64
CA ALA A 287 -28.81 -5.59 -19.06
C ALA A 287 -28.13 -5.68 -20.44
N HIS A 288 -27.74 -6.87 -20.88
CA HIS A 288 -26.94 -7.07 -22.11
C HIS A 288 -27.51 -6.43 -23.37
N HIS A 289 -28.85 -6.33 -23.48
CA HIS A 289 -29.55 -5.71 -24.62
C HIS A 289 -29.77 -4.19 -24.47
N HIS A 290 -29.47 -3.63 -23.27
CA HIS A 290 -29.77 -2.23 -22.92
C HIS A 290 -28.52 -1.38 -22.70
N THR A 291 -27.33 -1.96 -22.78
CA THR A 291 -26.06 -1.27 -22.64
C THR A 291 -24.98 -1.85 -23.54
N THR A 292 -24.03 -1.00 -23.94
CA THR A 292 -22.81 -1.43 -24.63
C THR A 292 -21.69 -1.77 -23.66
N ARG A 293 -21.77 -1.32 -22.41
CA ARG A 293 -20.73 -1.49 -21.38
C ARG A 293 -21.34 -2.07 -20.12
N LEU A 294 -21.19 -3.36 -19.97
CA LEU A 294 -21.65 -4.10 -18.81
C LEU A 294 -20.45 -4.52 -17.96
N ILE A 295 -20.26 -3.85 -16.82
CA ILE A 295 -19.07 -3.95 -15.99
C ILE A 295 -19.48 -4.53 -14.64
N VAL A 296 -18.76 -5.57 -14.19
CA VAL A 296 -18.95 -6.10 -12.83
C VAL A 296 -17.85 -5.58 -11.90
N LEU A 297 -18.26 -5.14 -10.69
CA LEU A 297 -17.35 -4.76 -9.62
C LEU A 297 -17.12 -5.98 -8.73
N VAL A 298 -15.88 -6.44 -8.63
CA VAL A 298 -15.55 -7.70 -7.94
C VAL A 298 -14.51 -7.48 -6.84
N THR A 299 -14.57 -8.31 -5.79
CA THR A 299 -13.46 -8.41 -4.84
C THR A 299 -12.34 -9.28 -5.44
N PRO A 300 -11.10 -9.21 -4.93
CA PRO A 300 -10.04 -10.14 -5.36
C PRO A 300 -10.43 -11.62 -5.21
N THR A 301 -11.26 -11.96 -4.24
CA THR A 301 -11.73 -13.32 -3.99
C THR A 301 -12.82 -13.77 -4.97
N SER A 302 -13.79 -12.89 -5.29
CA SER A 302 -14.88 -13.20 -6.23
C SER A 302 -14.50 -13.03 -7.71
N ARG A 303 -13.34 -12.47 -8.00
CA ARG A 303 -12.85 -12.22 -9.37
C ARG A 303 -12.88 -13.49 -10.24
N HIS A 304 -12.48 -14.63 -9.68
CA HIS A 304 -12.41 -15.89 -10.44
C HIS A 304 -13.78 -16.44 -10.85
N GLU A 305 -14.84 -16.06 -10.15
CA GLU A 305 -16.19 -16.54 -10.39
C GLU A 305 -16.93 -15.72 -11.45
N LEU A 306 -16.69 -14.40 -11.50
CA LEU A 306 -17.47 -13.46 -12.32
C LEU A 306 -16.67 -12.78 -13.45
N ALA A 307 -15.37 -12.52 -13.27
CA ALA A 307 -14.57 -11.63 -14.13
C ALA A 307 -14.19 -12.40 -15.36
N PRO A 308 -14.27 -13.24 -16.07
CA PRO A 308 -14.20 -13.49 -17.53
C PRO A 308 -15.46 -14.09 -18.15
N ALA A 309 -16.56 -14.14 -17.38
CA ALA A 309 -17.74 -14.87 -17.83
C ALA A 309 -18.80 -13.93 -18.44
N ALA A 310 -19.37 -14.33 -19.60
CA ALA A 310 -20.59 -13.69 -20.08
C ALA A 310 -21.65 -13.65 -18.95
N PRO A 311 -22.46 -12.59 -18.85
CA PRO A 311 -22.70 -11.56 -19.87
C PRO A 311 -21.79 -10.32 -19.80
N PHE A 312 -20.86 -10.25 -18.83
CA PHE A 312 -20.05 -9.06 -18.61
C PHE A 312 -18.97 -8.88 -19.69
N ASN A 313 -18.81 -7.65 -20.17
CA ASN A 313 -17.76 -7.29 -21.11
C ASN A 313 -16.58 -6.52 -20.45
N GLY A 314 -16.67 -6.29 -19.14
CA GLY A 314 -15.60 -5.71 -18.34
C GLY A 314 -15.75 -6.02 -16.86
N TYR A 315 -14.65 -5.88 -16.12
CA TYR A 315 -14.67 -5.96 -14.66
C TYR A 315 -13.76 -4.91 -14.04
N LEU A 316 -14.01 -4.58 -12.78
CA LEU A 316 -13.19 -3.72 -11.95
C LEU A 316 -12.98 -4.40 -10.58
N VAL A 317 -11.75 -4.39 -10.10
CA VAL A 317 -11.41 -4.99 -8.79
C VAL A 317 -11.47 -3.93 -7.70
N LYS A 318 -12.16 -4.22 -6.61
CA LYS A 318 -12.28 -3.35 -5.42
C LYS A 318 -11.04 -3.46 -4.52
N PRO A 319 -10.52 -2.33 -3.96
CA PRO A 319 -11.02 -0.95 -4.05
C PRO A 319 -10.79 -0.32 -5.43
N LEU A 320 -11.72 0.50 -5.90
CA LEU A 320 -11.67 1.08 -7.24
C LEU A 320 -10.73 2.27 -7.33
N ARG A 321 -9.81 2.24 -8.30
CA ARG A 321 -9.02 3.40 -8.70
C ARG A 321 -9.80 4.26 -9.69
N ALA A 322 -9.63 5.58 -9.59
CA ALA A 322 -10.29 6.52 -10.50
C ALA A 322 -9.93 6.27 -11.98
N ALA A 323 -8.65 6.03 -12.27
CA ALA A 323 -8.16 5.75 -13.61
C ALA A 323 -8.76 4.47 -14.21
N SER A 324 -8.88 3.40 -13.40
CA SER A 324 -9.48 2.13 -13.84
C SER A 324 -10.98 2.30 -14.14
N LEU A 325 -11.71 3.02 -13.31
CA LEU A 325 -13.12 3.32 -13.54
C LEU A 325 -13.29 4.15 -14.82
N ALA A 326 -12.52 5.22 -14.99
CA ALA A 326 -12.53 6.06 -16.18
C ALA A 326 -12.30 5.27 -17.46
N ALA A 327 -11.25 4.44 -17.50
CA ALA A 327 -10.92 3.61 -18.66
C ALA A 327 -12.06 2.66 -19.06
N ARG A 328 -12.87 2.20 -18.09
CA ARG A 328 -13.98 1.27 -18.37
C ARG A 328 -15.28 1.95 -18.79
N VAL A 329 -15.52 3.20 -18.33
CA VAL A 329 -16.77 3.91 -18.65
C VAL A 329 -16.64 4.89 -19.82
N SER A 330 -15.40 5.33 -20.20
CA SER A 330 -15.19 6.27 -21.30
C SER A 330 -15.34 5.61 -22.67
N PHE A 331 -15.72 6.40 -23.68
CA PHE A 331 -15.90 5.92 -25.06
C PHE A 331 -14.62 5.93 -25.91
N ASP A 332 -13.53 6.53 -25.44
CA ASP A 332 -12.27 6.60 -26.18
C ASP A 332 -11.58 5.22 -26.19
N LEU A 333 -11.75 4.54 -27.32
CA LEU A 333 -11.11 3.24 -27.59
C LEU A 333 -9.58 3.35 -27.65
N ASP A 334 -9.03 4.55 -27.89
CA ASP A 334 -7.59 4.77 -27.96
C ASP A 334 -6.92 4.92 -26.57
N ALA A 335 -7.67 5.33 -25.55
CA ALA A 335 -7.15 5.40 -24.18
C ALA A 335 -6.99 4.00 -23.53
N GLY A 336 -7.67 2.99 -24.04
CA GLY A 336 -7.61 1.62 -23.51
C GLY A 336 -6.27 0.90 -23.72
N ALA A 337 -5.44 1.39 -24.63
CA ALA A 337 -4.10 0.82 -24.86
C ALA A 337 -3.03 1.34 -23.91
N ALA A 338 -3.23 2.54 -23.32
CA ALA A 338 -2.25 3.17 -22.42
C ALA A 338 -2.45 2.81 -20.94
N PHE A 339 -3.64 2.32 -20.57
CA PHE A 339 -3.98 1.90 -19.20
C PHE A 339 -4.42 0.43 -19.15
N ALA A 340 -3.73 -0.44 -19.88
CA ALA A 340 -3.71 -1.84 -19.48
C ALA A 340 -3.30 -1.80 -18.00
N GLU A 341 -4.21 -2.23 -17.11
CA GLU A 341 -3.83 -2.51 -15.73
C GLU A 341 -2.48 -3.22 -15.81
N HIS A 342 -1.44 -2.57 -15.28
CA HIS A 342 -0.29 -3.37 -14.91
C HIS A 342 -0.91 -4.43 -13.99
N PRO A 343 -0.87 -5.69 -14.38
CA PRO A 343 -1.37 -6.72 -13.50
C PRO A 343 -0.63 -6.45 -12.19
N ILE A 344 -1.38 -6.12 -11.14
CA ILE A 344 -0.86 -6.34 -9.79
C ILE A 344 -0.27 -7.73 -9.92
N PRO A 345 1.04 -7.93 -9.74
CA PRO A 345 1.60 -9.24 -9.96
C PRO A 345 0.76 -10.17 -9.09
N THR A 346 -0.15 -10.85 -9.72
CA THR A 346 -0.85 -11.96 -9.13
C THR A 346 0.30 -12.90 -8.85
N ILE A 347 0.67 -13.00 -7.58
CA ILE A 347 1.47 -14.11 -7.09
C ILE A 347 0.56 -15.34 -7.21
N ALA A 348 0.24 -15.69 -8.45
CA ALA A 348 0.05 -17.06 -8.80
C ALA A 348 1.43 -17.66 -8.58
N PRO A 349 1.56 -18.79 -7.89
CA PRO A 349 2.79 -19.54 -7.94
C PRO A 349 2.98 -19.94 -9.41
N SER A 350 3.59 -19.06 -10.20
CA SER A 350 4.16 -19.42 -11.47
C SER A 350 5.41 -20.24 -11.14
N ILE A 351 5.16 -21.49 -10.77
CA ILE A 351 6.06 -22.60 -11.05
C ILE A 351 5.98 -22.80 -12.57
N ALA A 352 6.37 -21.78 -13.32
CA ALA A 352 6.84 -21.92 -14.68
C ALA A 352 8.34 -21.76 -14.58
N ALA A 353 9.00 -22.92 -14.55
CA ALA A 353 10.42 -23.09 -14.68
C ALA A 353 11.03 -22.05 -15.64
N ARG A 354 11.65 -20.99 -15.11
CA ARG A 354 12.80 -20.39 -15.72
C ARG A 354 14.00 -21.24 -15.29
N ALA A 355 14.21 -22.33 -15.99
CA ALA A 355 15.49 -23.02 -16.00
C ALA A 355 16.53 -22.02 -16.51
N GLY A 356 17.45 -21.59 -15.64
CA GLY A 356 18.64 -20.86 -16.05
C GLY A 356 19.08 -19.80 -15.04
N THR A 357 20.03 -20.19 -14.16
CA THR A 357 20.97 -19.35 -13.43
C THR A 357 20.39 -18.43 -12.34
N GLY A 358 20.16 -18.98 -11.15
CA GLY A 358 20.07 -18.16 -9.92
C GLY A 358 21.33 -17.31 -9.75
N LEU A 359 21.18 -16.09 -9.21
CA LEU A 359 22.31 -15.20 -8.94
C LEU A 359 23.18 -15.75 -7.81
N ALA A 360 24.49 -15.65 -7.93
CA ALA A 360 25.44 -15.87 -6.84
C ALA A 360 25.49 -14.58 -5.99
N ILE A 361 25.00 -14.62 -4.76
CA ILE A 361 24.84 -13.44 -3.91
C ILE A 361 25.68 -13.61 -2.63
N LEU A 362 26.57 -12.68 -2.37
CA LEU A 362 27.30 -12.62 -1.11
C LEU A 362 26.52 -11.74 -0.12
N VAL A 363 26.21 -12.27 1.05
CA VAL A 363 25.52 -11.56 2.13
C VAL A 363 26.49 -11.39 3.30
N ALA A 364 26.83 -10.15 3.63
CA ALA A 364 27.60 -9.80 4.80
C ALA A 364 26.67 -9.34 5.92
N GLU A 365 26.55 -10.14 6.97
CA GLU A 365 25.63 -9.93 8.09
C GLU A 365 26.21 -10.59 9.35
N ASP A 366 26.39 -9.85 10.42
CA ASP A 366 26.99 -10.33 11.67
C ASP A 366 25.99 -11.01 12.62
N ASN A 367 24.72 -10.80 12.40
CA ASN A 367 23.65 -11.41 13.19
C ASN A 367 23.22 -12.74 12.56
N ASP A 368 23.48 -13.86 13.25
CA ASP A 368 23.18 -15.22 12.79
C ASP A 368 21.71 -15.42 12.37
N ILE A 369 20.78 -14.73 13.04
CA ILE A 369 19.34 -14.81 12.77
C ILE A 369 19.02 -14.10 11.45
N ASN A 370 19.56 -12.92 11.24
CA ASN A 370 19.38 -12.16 10.00
C ASN A 370 20.06 -12.88 8.82
N ALA A 371 21.26 -13.42 9.03
CA ALA A 371 21.98 -14.21 8.05
C ALA A 371 21.18 -15.46 7.62
N LEU A 372 20.56 -16.17 8.57
CA LEU A 372 19.69 -17.31 8.30
C LEU A 372 18.42 -16.89 7.52
N LEU A 373 17.84 -15.76 7.89
CA LEU A 373 16.67 -15.19 7.20
C LEU A 373 17.01 -14.89 5.74
N MET A 374 18.10 -14.15 5.50
CA MET A 374 18.55 -13.77 4.17
C MET A 374 18.87 -15.00 3.31
N ARG A 375 19.58 -16.00 3.86
CA ARG A 375 19.85 -17.25 3.18
C ARG A 375 18.53 -17.93 2.76
N SER A 376 17.57 -18.04 3.67
CA SER A 376 16.29 -18.70 3.39
C SER A 376 15.47 -17.95 2.33
N LEU A 377 15.39 -16.62 2.41
CA LEU A 377 14.66 -15.81 1.43
C LEU A 377 15.29 -15.90 0.04
N LEU A 378 16.61 -15.71 -0.08
CA LEU A 378 17.31 -15.76 -1.36
C LEU A 378 17.26 -17.16 -2.00
N THR A 379 17.40 -18.22 -1.21
CA THR A 379 17.27 -19.60 -1.69
C THR A 379 15.86 -19.88 -2.22
N LYS A 380 14.82 -19.39 -1.54
CA LYS A 380 13.42 -19.53 -2.01
C LYS A 380 13.14 -18.76 -3.29
N LEU A 381 13.82 -17.62 -3.50
CA LEU A 381 13.77 -16.85 -4.74
C LEU A 381 14.60 -17.49 -5.88
N GLY A 382 15.26 -18.64 -5.61
CA GLY A 382 16.03 -19.38 -6.59
C GLY A 382 17.47 -18.87 -6.78
N HIS A 383 18.01 -18.11 -5.83
CA HIS A 383 19.38 -17.59 -5.84
C HIS A 383 20.31 -18.43 -4.96
N HIS A 384 21.62 -18.23 -5.12
CA HIS A 384 22.67 -18.95 -4.40
C HIS A 384 23.39 -17.99 -3.42
N PRO A 385 22.93 -17.89 -2.15
CA PRO A 385 23.54 -17.00 -1.16
C PRO A 385 24.73 -17.66 -0.46
N ASP A 386 25.86 -16.94 -0.38
CA ASP A 386 26.97 -17.19 0.52
C ASP A 386 26.93 -16.18 1.66
N ILE A 387 27.22 -16.60 2.89
CA ILE A 387 27.15 -15.76 4.07
C ILE A 387 28.56 -15.47 4.61
N ALA A 388 28.83 -14.20 4.82
CA ALA A 388 30.00 -13.69 5.50
C ALA A 388 29.58 -13.00 6.83
N VAL A 389 30.22 -13.35 7.93
CA VAL A 389 29.82 -12.91 9.29
C VAL A 389 30.39 -11.55 9.68
N HIS A 390 31.21 -10.89 8.86
CA HIS A 390 31.72 -9.53 9.02
C HIS A 390 32.38 -9.03 7.73
N GLY A 391 32.72 -7.76 7.65
CA GLY A 391 33.24 -7.13 6.42
C GLY A 391 34.58 -7.70 5.93
N GLU A 392 35.49 -8.19 6.83
CA GLU A 392 36.71 -8.87 6.38
C GLU A 392 36.40 -10.19 5.68
N ALA A 393 35.53 -11.02 6.27
CA ALA A 393 35.11 -12.27 5.65
C ALA A 393 34.41 -12.03 4.31
N ALA A 394 33.63 -10.95 4.18
CA ALA A 394 33.02 -10.57 2.92
C ALA A 394 34.04 -10.18 1.85
N LEU A 395 35.05 -9.40 2.21
CA LEU A 395 36.14 -9.04 1.32
C LEU A 395 36.94 -10.28 0.88
N ASP A 396 37.29 -11.17 1.81
CA ASP A 396 38.02 -12.40 1.52
C ASP A 396 37.24 -13.35 0.60
N SER A 397 35.95 -13.53 0.86
CA SER A 397 35.05 -14.32 0.03
C SER A 397 34.94 -13.74 -1.38
N TRP A 398 34.78 -12.41 -1.49
CA TRP A 398 34.71 -11.74 -2.78
C TRP A 398 36.03 -11.88 -3.58
N LEU A 399 37.19 -11.72 -2.94
CA LEU A 399 38.49 -11.89 -3.57
C LEU A 399 38.68 -13.34 -4.03
N ALA A 400 38.34 -14.32 -3.20
CA ALA A 400 38.43 -15.75 -3.53
C ALA A 400 37.56 -16.13 -4.71
N ALA A 401 36.30 -15.68 -4.75
CA ALA A 401 35.37 -15.93 -5.83
C ALA A 401 35.85 -15.32 -7.16
N ARG A 402 36.44 -14.13 -7.11
CA ARG A 402 37.02 -13.48 -8.27
C ARG A 402 38.24 -14.20 -8.80
N ALA A 403 39.16 -14.64 -7.92
CA ALA A 403 40.32 -15.42 -8.27
C ALA A 403 39.95 -16.80 -8.85
N ALA A 404 38.84 -17.39 -8.39
CA ALA A 404 38.34 -18.65 -8.91
C ALA A 404 37.58 -18.53 -10.25
N GLY A 405 37.38 -17.32 -10.77
CA GLY A 405 36.62 -17.06 -11.99
C GLY A 405 35.08 -17.19 -11.84
N THR A 406 34.60 -17.23 -10.61
CA THR A 406 33.17 -17.32 -10.27
C THR A 406 32.71 -16.12 -9.44
N PRO A 407 32.79 -14.90 -9.99
CA PRO A 407 32.49 -13.67 -9.22
C PRO A 407 31.03 -13.63 -8.81
N TYR A 408 30.74 -13.04 -7.65
CA TYR A 408 29.40 -12.77 -7.19
C TYR A 408 28.68 -11.80 -8.11
N ASP A 409 27.38 -12.00 -8.24
CA ASP A 409 26.49 -11.16 -9.04
C ASP A 409 26.02 -9.94 -8.29
N LEU A 410 25.96 -10.02 -6.95
CA LEU A 410 25.50 -8.99 -6.03
C LEU A 410 26.13 -9.22 -4.65
N ILE A 411 26.40 -8.13 -3.94
CA ILE A 411 26.72 -8.15 -2.53
C ILE A 411 25.63 -7.40 -1.77
N LEU A 412 25.07 -8.06 -0.75
CA LEU A 412 24.22 -7.42 0.27
C LEU A 412 25.09 -7.19 1.49
N MET A 413 25.36 -5.92 1.81
CA MET A 413 26.38 -5.53 2.79
C MET A 413 25.73 -4.81 3.98
N ASP A 414 25.73 -5.43 5.16
CA ASP A 414 25.37 -4.70 6.38
C ASP A 414 26.33 -3.55 6.62
N VAL A 415 25.78 -2.38 6.93
CA VAL A 415 26.57 -1.17 7.20
C VAL A 415 27.33 -1.30 8.51
N GLN A 416 26.68 -1.84 9.56
CA GLN A 416 27.24 -1.95 10.90
C GLN A 416 27.64 -3.40 11.23
N MET A 417 28.91 -3.70 11.15
CA MET A 417 29.46 -5.01 11.48
C MET A 417 30.74 -4.86 12.34
N PRO A 418 31.05 -5.83 13.21
CA PRO A 418 32.28 -5.85 13.97
C PRO A 418 33.53 -6.06 13.07
N ARG A 419 34.72 -5.71 13.56
CA ARG A 419 36.04 -5.78 12.92
C ARG A 419 36.18 -4.83 11.73
N LEU A 420 35.48 -5.07 10.63
CA LEU A 420 35.43 -4.20 9.47
C LEU A 420 33.96 -3.92 9.14
N ASP A 421 33.59 -2.66 9.22
CA ASP A 421 32.23 -2.21 8.86
C ASP A 421 31.97 -2.29 7.34
N GLY A 422 30.71 -2.24 6.94
CA GLY A 422 30.32 -2.39 5.52
C GLY A 422 30.80 -1.25 4.63
N ILE A 423 30.92 -0.04 5.17
CA ILE A 423 31.45 1.12 4.45
C ILE A 423 32.93 0.92 4.14
N ALA A 424 33.73 0.54 5.14
CA ALA A 424 35.15 0.28 4.96
C ALA A 424 35.42 -0.94 4.07
N ALA A 425 34.60 -2.01 4.20
CA ALA A 425 34.67 -3.18 3.32
C ALA A 425 34.39 -2.80 1.88
N THR A 426 33.34 -2.00 1.62
CA THR A 426 33.01 -1.52 0.27
C THR A 426 34.12 -0.68 -0.33
N ARG A 427 34.70 0.24 0.42
CA ARG A 427 35.85 1.03 -0.06
C ARG A 427 37.03 0.15 -0.48
N ARG A 428 37.33 -0.91 0.28
CA ARG A 428 38.40 -1.86 -0.08
C ARG A 428 38.07 -2.66 -1.34
N ILE A 429 36.81 -3.13 -1.48
CA ILE A 429 36.35 -3.80 -2.71
C ILE A 429 36.52 -2.85 -3.90
N ARG A 430 36.05 -1.62 -3.79
CA ARG A 430 36.17 -0.61 -4.87
C ARG A 430 37.60 -0.26 -5.23
N ALA A 431 38.50 -0.20 -4.25
CA ALA A 431 39.93 0.00 -4.49
C ALA A 431 40.57 -1.16 -5.29
N HIS A 432 40.20 -2.40 -4.97
CA HIS A 432 40.63 -3.59 -5.72
C HIS A 432 40.05 -3.59 -7.15
N GLU A 433 38.79 -3.24 -7.33
CA GLU A 433 38.16 -3.15 -8.66
C GLU A 433 38.83 -2.08 -9.53
N ALA A 434 39.28 -0.97 -8.95
CA ALA A 434 39.97 0.08 -9.67
C ALA A 434 41.40 -0.31 -10.10
N SER A 435 42.05 -1.25 -9.38
CA SER A 435 43.42 -1.71 -9.68
C SER A 435 43.49 -2.86 -10.68
N GLU A 436 42.39 -3.57 -10.88
CA GLU A 436 42.32 -4.71 -11.79
C GLU A 436 41.18 -4.57 -12.81
N PRO A 437 41.42 -4.76 -14.12
CA PRO A 437 40.35 -4.72 -15.10
C PRO A 437 39.37 -5.87 -14.89
N GLY A 438 38.08 -5.54 -14.72
CA GLY A 438 37.06 -6.56 -14.52
C GLY A 438 35.68 -5.91 -14.31
N ARG A 439 34.64 -6.76 -14.18
CA ARG A 439 33.30 -6.31 -13.96
C ARG A 439 33.14 -5.76 -12.53
N ARG A 440 32.54 -4.60 -12.39
CA ARG A 440 32.14 -4.04 -11.09
C ARG A 440 30.99 -4.86 -10.48
N THR A 441 31.15 -5.28 -9.24
CA THR A 441 30.12 -6.05 -8.52
C THR A 441 29.14 -5.07 -7.87
N PRO A 442 27.84 -5.13 -8.15
CA PRO A 442 26.83 -4.32 -7.45
C PRO A 442 26.85 -4.60 -5.94
N ILE A 443 26.75 -3.54 -5.13
CA ILE A 443 26.71 -3.62 -3.67
C ILE A 443 25.50 -2.84 -3.15
N LEU A 444 24.58 -3.51 -2.46
CA LEU A 444 23.46 -2.89 -1.78
C LEU A 444 23.71 -2.88 -0.27
N ALA A 445 23.58 -1.71 0.34
CA ALA A 445 23.67 -1.56 1.78
C ALA A 445 22.46 -2.20 2.48
N LEU A 446 22.66 -2.88 3.61
CA LEU A 446 21.63 -3.27 4.55
C LEU A 446 21.73 -2.32 5.73
N THR A 447 20.76 -1.43 5.96
CA THR A 447 20.82 -0.42 7.00
C THR A 447 19.63 -0.52 7.95
N ALA A 448 19.86 -0.30 9.24
CA ALA A 448 18.80 -0.19 10.23
C ALA A 448 18.08 1.17 10.16
N ASN A 449 18.68 2.17 9.52
CA ASN A 449 18.16 3.54 9.51
C ASN A 449 18.20 4.14 8.10
N ALA A 450 17.11 4.78 7.70
CA ALA A 450 16.99 5.44 6.40
C ALA A 450 17.39 6.93 6.43
N LEU A 451 18.13 7.38 7.45
CA LEU A 451 18.54 8.77 7.57
C LEU A 451 19.43 9.19 6.38
N VAL A 452 19.24 10.43 5.95
CA VAL A 452 19.91 11.01 4.79
C VAL A 452 21.45 10.94 4.90
N GLU A 453 21.98 11.11 6.11
CA GLU A 453 23.42 11.07 6.41
C GLU A 453 24.03 9.67 6.19
N ASP A 454 23.35 8.61 6.62
CA ASP A 454 23.80 7.22 6.44
C ASP A 454 23.78 6.81 4.95
N ARG A 455 22.81 7.32 4.20
CA ARG A 455 22.70 7.09 2.75
C ARG A 455 23.86 7.74 1.98
N TYR A 456 24.20 8.98 2.31
CA TYR A 456 25.33 9.67 1.69
C TYR A 456 26.64 8.92 1.93
N ALA A 457 26.90 8.45 3.15
CA ALA A 457 28.10 7.69 3.48
C ALA A 457 28.19 6.37 2.70
N CYS A 458 27.08 5.67 2.47
CA CYS A 458 27.02 4.47 1.64
C CYS A 458 27.35 4.76 0.17
N PHE A 459 26.75 5.79 -0.41
CA PHE A 459 27.03 6.17 -1.81
C PHE A 459 28.46 6.70 -2.01
N GLU A 460 28.98 7.49 -1.08
CA GLU A 460 30.39 7.95 -1.10
C GLU A 460 31.38 6.78 -0.99
N ALA A 461 31.02 5.72 -0.28
CA ALA A 461 31.82 4.51 -0.22
C ALA A 461 31.80 3.70 -1.54
N GLY A 462 30.86 4.00 -2.45
CA GLY A 462 30.69 3.34 -3.73
C GLY A 462 29.64 2.23 -3.75
N MET A 463 28.69 2.21 -2.79
CA MET A 463 27.51 1.32 -2.85
C MET A 463 26.53 1.79 -3.93
N ASP A 464 25.79 0.87 -4.52
CA ASP A 464 24.92 1.13 -5.68
C ASP A 464 23.44 1.34 -5.28
N GLY A 465 23.10 1.05 -4.01
CA GLY A 465 21.77 1.21 -3.45
C GLY A 465 21.70 0.79 -1.99
N PHE A 466 20.49 0.74 -1.42
CA PHE A 466 20.30 0.32 -0.03
C PHE A 466 18.95 -0.38 0.17
N LEU A 467 18.89 -1.24 1.19
CA LEU A 467 17.69 -1.89 1.72
C LEU A 467 17.59 -1.59 3.22
N VAL A 468 16.43 -1.21 3.69
CA VAL A 468 16.19 -0.89 5.11
C VAL A 468 15.77 -2.15 5.86
N LYS A 469 16.41 -2.42 7.00
CA LYS A 469 16.02 -3.49 7.91
C LYS A 469 14.79 -3.07 8.76
N PRO A 470 13.81 -3.96 9.02
CA PRO A 470 13.77 -5.37 8.65
C PRO A 470 13.51 -5.55 7.15
N ILE A 471 14.25 -6.49 6.53
CA ILE A 471 14.18 -6.73 5.10
C ILE A 471 12.87 -7.43 4.78
N ASP A 472 12.07 -6.76 3.96
CA ASP A 472 10.83 -7.26 3.40
C ASP A 472 11.13 -8.08 2.11
N ARG A 473 10.41 -9.18 1.93
CA ARG A 473 10.55 -10.05 0.76
C ARG A 473 10.30 -9.29 -0.54
N ASP A 474 9.23 -8.48 -0.57
CA ASP A 474 8.81 -7.81 -1.79
C ASP A 474 9.83 -6.74 -2.21
N LYS A 475 10.40 -6.01 -1.27
CA LYS A 475 11.48 -5.05 -1.52
C LYS A 475 12.78 -5.69 -1.96
N LEU A 476 13.09 -6.86 -1.42
CA LEU A 476 14.26 -7.63 -1.84
C LEU A 476 14.08 -8.13 -3.29
N ASP A 477 12.92 -8.67 -3.62
CA ASP A 477 12.58 -9.17 -4.96
C ASP A 477 12.60 -8.04 -6.00
N GLU A 478 12.05 -6.88 -5.68
CA GLU A 478 12.10 -5.68 -6.52
C GLU A 478 13.55 -5.22 -6.78
N ALA A 479 14.39 -5.16 -5.74
CA ALA A 479 15.78 -4.77 -5.88
C ALA A 479 16.57 -5.76 -6.76
N LEU A 480 16.30 -7.06 -6.62
CA LEU A 480 16.91 -8.12 -7.45
C LEU A 480 16.42 -8.06 -8.91
N ALA A 481 15.13 -7.80 -9.14
CA ALA A 481 14.56 -7.64 -10.47
C ALA A 481 15.13 -6.44 -11.22
N ASN A 482 15.31 -5.31 -10.54
CA ASN A 482 15.92 -4.10 -11.11
C ASN A 482 17.39 -4.35 -11.54
N LEU A 483 18.14 -5.11 -10.75
CA LEU A 483 19.52 -5.51 -11.11
C LEU A 483 19.56 -6.47 -12.31
N ALA A 484 18.61 -7.39 -12.40
CA ALA A 484 18.52 -8.32 -13.53
C ALA A 484 18.16 -7.58 -14.83
N ALA A 485 17.27 -6.58 -14.77
CA ALA A 485 16.91 -5.75 -15.91
C ALA A 485 18.09 -4.88 -16.39
N ALA A 486 18.85 -4.28 -15.48
CA ALA A 486 20.04 -3.51 -15.81
C ALA A 486 21.14 -4.37 -16.51
N ARG A 487 21.19 -5.66 -16.24
CA ARG A 487 22.08 -6.62 -16.89
C ARG A 487 21.70 -6.91 -18.35
N GLN A 488 20.42 -7.01 -18.65
CA GLN A 488 19.95 -7.28 -20.02
C GLN A 488 20.18 -6.10 -20.97
N VAL A 489 20.30 -4.89 -20.45
CA VAL A 489 20.58 -3.67 -21.23
C VAL A 489 22.09 -3.49 -21.49
N ALA A 490 22.96 -4.10 -20.67
CA ALA A 490 24.41 -3.97 -20.72
C ALA A 490 25.12 -5.15 -21.44
N ALA A 491 24.41 -6.18 -21.85
CA ALA A 491 24.86 -7.33 -22.63
C ALA A 491 24.40 -7.24 -24.09
#